data_b86d9521807241b4d03f87c2b5cf9017
#
_entry.id   b86d9521807241b4d03f87c2b5cf9017
#
_cell.length_a   1.000
_cell.length_b   1.000
_cell.length_c   1.000
_cell.angle_alpha   90.00
_cell.angle_beta   90.00
_cell.angle_gamma   90.00
#
_symmetry.space_group_name_H-M   'P 1'
#
loop_
_entity.id
_entity.type
_entity.pdbx_description
1 polymer ?
#
loop_
_entity_poly.entity_id
_entity_poly.type
_entity_poly.pdbx_seq_one_letter_code
_entity_poly.pdbx_strand_id
1 'polypeptide(L)'
;LRLRQGKGEDVIEENVKAILAGLPPGVLLVAAAKTRTADDIKRAINAGVSIIGENYLQEAEVAYTAIGKGVSWHFIGYLQRNKVKKAVRIFDMIETVDSLRLAVKLDKECAKLGKVISVLVEVNSGLESQKTGVFPQEVEGLINKLASMKNLKVEGLMTMGPRFGEPEKARPYFRETKRLFDKFQNLPNVRMRYLSMGMSNTYQIAIEEGANIVRIGAKLFGKRDYG
;
A
#
# COMPACT_ATOMS: atom_id res chain seq x y z
N LEU A 1 5.48 -20.31 11.09
CA LEU A 1 6.77 -19.74 11.57
C LEU A 1 6.49 -18.95 12.86
N ARG A 2 7.06 -19.36 14.00
CA ARG A 2 7.01 -18.58 15.25
C ARG A 2 8.07 -17.49 15.14
N LEU A 3 7.62 -16.25 14.88
CA LEU A 3 8.49 -15.08 14.92
C LEU A 3 8.85 -14.77 16.38
N ARG A 4 10.13 -14.56 16.66
CA ARG A 4 10.61 -14.23 18.01
C ARG A 4 10.06 -12.85 18.42
N GLN A 5 9.47 -12.79 19.61
CA GLN A 5 9.15 -11.54 20.31
C GLN A 5 10.28 -11.29 21.30
N GLY A 6 11.41 -10.78 20.82
CA GLY A 6 12.58 -10.47 21.64
C GLY A 6 12.85 -8.97 21.71
N LYS A 7 13.22 -8.47 22.87
CA LYS A 7 13.90 -7.19 23.03
C LYS A 7 15.35 -7.39 22.59
N GLY A 8 15.68 -7.04 21.34
CA GLY A 8 17.04 -7.12 20.84
C GLY A 8 17.17 -6.41 19.50
N GLU A 9 18.31 -5.85 19.25
CA GLU A 9 18.61 -5.06 18.04
C GLU A 9 18.46 -5.86 16.74
N ASP A 10 18.51 -7.21 16.77
CA ASP A 10 18.49 -8.07 15.57
C ASP A 10 17.10 -8.54 15.12
N VAL A 11 16.04 -8.21 15.86
CA VAL A 11 14.69 -8.77 15.59
C VAL A 11 14.07 -8.27 14.28
N ILE A 12 14.31 -7.02 13.89
CA ILE A 12 13.77 -6.45 12.65
C ILE A 12 14.40 -7.14 11.45
N GLU A 13 15.72 -7.29 11.44
CA GLU A 13 16.47 -7.92 10.34
C GLU A 13 16.10 -9.39 10.17
N GLU A 14 16.00 -10.13 11.28
CA GLU A 14 15.56 -11.54 11.27
C GLU A 14 14.14 -11.67 10.72
N ASN A 15 13.20 -10.84 11.18
CA ASN A 15 11.83 -10.87 10.73
C ASN A 15 11.71 -10.53 9.24
N VAL A 16 12.45 -9.51 8.76
CA VAL A 16 12.46 -9.12 7.35
C VAL A 16 12.97 -10.28 6.50
N LYS A 17 14.13 -10.86 6.83
CA LYS A 17 14.70 -12.00 6.10
C LYS A 17 13.75 -13.19 6.07
N ALA A 18 13.13 -13.53 7.20
CA ALA A 18 12.19 -14.63 7.30
C ALA A 18 10.93 -14.41 6.42
N ILE A 19 10.40 -13.17 6.42
CA ILE A 19 9.23 -12.85 5.59
C ILE A 19 9.61 -12.87 4.11
N LEU A 20 10.71 -12.21 3.70
CA LEU A 20 11.15 -12.18 2.30
C LEU A 20 11.42 -13.59 1.76
N ALA A 21 12.05 -14.47 2.55
CA ALA A 21 12.29 -15.87 2.17
C ALA A 21 10.99 -16.68 2.02
N GLY A 22 9.92 -16.30 2.72
CA GLY A 22 8.62 -16.98 2.66
C GLY A 22 7.65 -16.40 1.61
N LEU A 23 8.01 -15.33 0.91
CA LEU A 23 7.16 -14.77 -0.15
C LEU A 23 7.39 -15.51 -1.47
N PRO A 24 6.33 -15.87 -2.20
CA PRO A 24 6.45 -16.40 -3.56
C PRO A 24 7.13 -15.41 -4.52
N PRO A 25 7.80 -15.90 -5.58
CA PRO A 25 8.34 -15.04 -6.63
C PRO A 25 7.27 -14.11 -7.21
N GLY A 26 7.62 -12.84 -7.39
CA GLY A 26 6.71 -11.82 -7.95
C GLY A 26 5.80 -11.13 -6.92
N VAL A 27 5.80 -11.57 -5.65
CA VAL A 27 5.09 -10.87 -4.57
C VAL A 27 6.00 -9.83 -3.95
N LEU A 28 5.56 -8.57 -3.93
CA LEU A 28 6.28 -7.43 -3.35
C LEU A 28 5.88 -7.21 -1.89
N LEU A 29 6.88 -6.92 -1.06
CA LEU A 29 6.69 -6.53 0.33
C LEU A 29 6.72 -5.01 0.47
N VAL A 30 5.62 -4.42 0.92
CA VAL A 30 5.58 -3.06 1.45
C VAL A 30 5.74 -3.13 2.97
N ALA A 31 6.85 -2.62 3.48
CA ALA A 31 7.07 -2.50 4.91
C ALA A 31 6.25 -1.31 5.45
N ALA A 32 5.16 -1.60 6.16
CA ALA A 32 4.28 -0.59 6.73
C ALA A 32 4.94 0.05 7.98
N ALA A 33 5.60 1.19 7.76
CA ALA A 33 6.51 1.83 8.72
C ALA A 33 5.82 2.78 9.71
N LYS A 34 4.50 2.88 9.67
CA LYS A 34 3.72 3.71 10.58
C LYS A 34 4.21 3.63 12.03
N THR A 35 4.50 4.77 12.65
CA THR A 35 5.02 4.94 14.02
C THR A 35 6.42 4.35 14.26
N ARG A 36 7.21 4.13 13.21
CA ARG A 36 8.58 3.61 13.33
C ARG A 36 9.60 4.72 13.19
N THR A 37 10.72 4.55 13.88
CA THR A 37 11.84 5.49 13.78
C THR A 37 12.54 5.35 12.42
N ALA A 38 13.27 6.37 12.00
CA ALA A 38 14.08 6.30 10.79
C ALA A 38 15.13 5.18 10.89
N ASP A 39 15.63 4.88 12.09
CA ASP A 39 16.60 3.81 12.30
C ASP A 39 15.98 2.42 12.17
N ASP A 40 14.76 2.20 12.67
CA ASP A 40 14.03 0.95 12.43
C ASP A 40 13.82 0.72 10.92
N ILE A 41 13.46 1.79 10.19
CA ILE A 41 13.26 1.72 8.74
C ILE A 41 14.57 1.41 8.01
N LYS A 42 15.70 2.06 8.38
CA LYS A 42 17.02 1.75 7.82
C LYS A 42 17.43 0.29 8.05
N ARG A 43 17.16 -0.23 9.24
CA ARG A 43 17.42 -1.65 9.58
C ARG A 43 16.62 -2.58 8.68
N ALA A 44 15.33 -2.29 8.46
CA ALA A 44 14.50 -3.06 7.54
C ALA A 44 15.03 -2.99 6.10
N ILE A 45 15.49 -1.83 5.64
CA ILE A 45 16.11 -1.63 4.32
C ILE A 45 17.39 -2.45 4.19
N ASN A 46 18.27 -2.38 5.18
CA ASN A 46 19.53 -3.14 5.20
C ASN A 46 19.29 -4.66 5.17
N ALA A 47 18.15 -5.11 5.70
CA ALA A 47 17.75 -6.52 5.65
C ALA A 47 17.08 -6.93 4.32
N GLY A 48 16.87 -6.00 3.37
CA GLY A 48 16.37 -6.29 2.03
C GLY A 48 15.00 -5.71 1.68
N VAL A 49 14.40 -4.87 2.54
CA VAL A 49 13.17 -4.15 2.19
C VAL A 49 13.47 -3.10 1.12
N SER A 50 12.72 -3.12 0.04
CA SER A 50 12.85 -2.18 -1.09
C SER A 50 11.69 -1.18 -1.21
N ILE A 51 10.60 -1.38 -0.47
CA ILE A 51 9.40 -0.53 -0.51
C ILE A 51 8.96 -0.20 0.91
N ILE A 52 8.91 1.11 1.20
CA ILE A 52 8.41 1.64 2.48
C ILE A 52 7.00 2.19 2.28
N GLY A 53 6.07 1.73 3.11
CA GLY A 53 4.69 2.19 3.14
C GLY A 53 4.40 3.07 4.33
N GLU A 54 3.90 4.28 4.09
CA GLU A 54 3.56 5.23 5.14
C GLU A 54 2.07 5.58 5.16
N ASN A 55 1.53 5.70 6.37
CA ASN A 55 0.13 6.07 6.58
C ASN A 55 -0.05 7.58 6.82
N TYR A 56 0.98 8.26 7.30
CA TYR A 56 0.94 9.66 7.68
C TYR A 56 2.05 10.44 6.99
N LEU A 57 1.66 11.54 6.35
CA LEU A 57 2.60 12.36 5.61
C LEU A 57 3.70 12.96 6.50
N GLN A 58 3.36 13.33 7.73
CA GLN A 58 4.32 13.93 8.67
C GLN A 58 5.43 12.92 9.04
N GLU A 59 5.07 11.66 9.30
CA GLU A 59 6.03 10.58 9.55
C GLU A 59 6.89 10.33 8.32
N ALA A 60 6.26 10.30 7.14
CA ALA A 60 6.97 10.14 5.87
C ALA A 60 7.96 11.27 5.59
N GLU A 61 7.62 12.54 5.88
CA GLU A 61 8.54 13.69 5.70
C GLU A 61 9.82 13.50 6.54
N VAL A 62 9.69 13.08 7.78
CA VAL A 62 10.84 12.82 8.69
C VAL A 62 11.68 11.65 8.19
N ALA A 63 11.03 10.51 7.90
CA ALA A 63 11.72 9.31 7.44
C ALA A 63 12.40 9.53 6.08
N TYR A 64 11.72 10.17 5.14
CA TYR A 64 12.28 10.47 3.82
C TYR A 64 13.48 11.42 3.88
N THR A 65 13.47 12.41 4.78
CA THR A 65 14.63 13.30 4.98
C THR A 65 15.86 12.52 5.47
N ALA A 66 15.68 11.50 6.29
CA ALA A 66 16.76 10.70 6.85
C ALA A 66 17.26 9.57 5.93
N ILE A 67 16.42 9.08 5.00
CA ILE A 67 16.68 7.90 4.18
C ILE A 67 16.87 8.27 2.70
N GLY A 68 16.08 9.20 2.18
CA GLY A 68 16.15 9.64 0.79
C GLY A 68 15.48 8.67 -0.19
N LYS A 69 16.01 8.67 -1.43
CA LYS A 69 15.45 7.94 -2.60
C LYS A 69 16.01 6.53 -2.79
N GLY A 70 16.71 5.99 -1.80
CA GLY A 70 17.32 4.65 -1.91
C GLY A 70 16.34 3.48 -1.97
N VAL A 71 15.05 3.74 -1.71
CA VAL A 71 13.94 2.79 -1.72
C VAL A 71 12.71 3.42 -2.36
N SER A 72 11.74 2.60 -2.76
CA SER A 72 10.44 3.09 -3.21
C SER A 72 9.55 3.48 -2.03
N TRP A 73 8.85 4.62 -2.16
CA TRP A 73 7.96 5.14 -1.14
C TRP A 73 6.50 5.02 -1.59
N HIS A 74 5.70 4.28 -0.84
CA HIS A 74 4.27 4.11 -1.09
C HIS A 74 3.44 4.80 0.00
N PHE A 75 2.45 5.59 -0.39
CA PHE A 75 1.44 6.09 0.54
C PHE A 75 0.30 5.08 0.65
N ILE A 76 0.09 4.55 1.86
CA ILE A 76 -0.87 3.47 2.12
C ILE A 76 -1.93 3.85 3.16
N GLY A 77 -2.02 5.13 3.53
CA GLY A 77 -3.02 5.69 4.44
C GLY A 77 -4.03 6.59 3.72
N TYR A 78 -4.94 7.20 4.47
CA TYR A 78 -5.90 8.16 3.92
C TYR A 78 -5.22 9.49 3.55
N LEU A 79 -5.18 9.81 2.27
CA LEU A 79 -4.53 11.03 1.77
C LEU A 79 -5.51 12.19 1.70
N GLN A 80 -5.40 13.12 2.64
CA GLN A 80 -6.15 14.37 2.62
C GLN A 80 -5.71 15.26 1.45
N ARG A 81 -6.67 15.88 0.74
CA ARG A 81 -6.40 16.70 -0.46
C ARG A 81 -5.44 17.87 -0.23
N ASN A 82 -5.47 18.50 0.96
CA ASN A 82 -4.56 19.59 1.31
C ASN A 82 -3.10 19.13 1.47
N LYS A 83 -2.86 17.81 1.66
CA LYS A 83 -1.53 17.23 1.81
C LYS A 83 -0.91 16.73 0.49
N VAL A 84 -1.70 16.67 -0.59
CA VAL A 84 -1.28 16.14 -1.90
C VAL A 84 -0.02 16.84 -2.43
N LYS A 85 0.08 18.19 -2.33
CA LYS A 85 1.24 18.96 -2.80
C LYS A 85 2.58 18.46 -2.23
N LYS A 86 2.57 18.03 -0.98
CA LYS A 86 3.75 17.44 -0.32
C LYS A 86 3.92 15.96 -0.67
N ALA A 87 2.82 15.19 -0.67
CA ALA A 87 2.84 13.78 -0.95
C ALA A 87 3.47 13.44 -2.31
N VAL A 88 3.12 14.16 -3.38
CA VAL A 88 3.67 13.91 -4.73
C VAL A 88 5.18 14.16 -4.85
N ARG A 89 5.81 14.80 -3.87
CA ARG A 89 7.27 15.01 -3.82
C ARG A 89 8.02 13.84 -3.20
N ILE A 90 7.35 13.07 -2.34
CA ILE A 90 7.93 11.99 -1.55
C ILE A 90 7.62 10.64 -2.20
N PHE A 91 6.34 10.39 -2.49
CA PHE A 91 5.89 9.06 -2.86
C PHE A 91 6.05 8.77 -4.34
N ASP A 92 6.40 7.53 -4.64
CA ASP A 92 6.45 6.95 -5.98
C ASP A 92 5.09 6.37 -6.37
N MET A 93 4.32 5.90 -5.37
CA MET A 93 2.97 5.36 -5.54
C MET A 93 2.02 5.83 -4.44
N ILE A 94 0.77 6.13 -4.83
CA ILE A 94 -0.35 6.33 -3.91
C ILE A 94 -1.30 5.14 -4.07
N GLU A 95 -1.37 4.29 -3.04
CA GLU A 95 -2.20 3.06 -3.09
C GLU A 95 -3.67 3.30 -2.70
N THR A 96 -4.03 4.50 -2.28
CA THR A 96 -5.30 4.82 -1.61
C THR A 96 -6.10 5.90 -2.35
N VAL A 97 -6.14 5.82 -3.68
CA VAL A 97 -6.99 6.74 -4.45
C VAL A 97 -8.44 6.25 -4.40
N ASP A 98 -9.27 6.97 -3.65
CA ASP A 98 -10.66 6.63 -3.34
C ASP A 98 -11.71 7.53 -4.00
N SER A 99 -11.28 8.56 -4.72
CA SER A 99 -12.22 9.54 -5.27
C SER A 99 -11.66 10.33 -6.45
N LEU A 100 -12.55 10.73 -7.35
CA LEU A 100 -12.20 11.65 -8.45
C LEU A 100 -11.61 12.95 -7.94
N ARG A 101 -12.12 13.47 -6.82
CA ARG A 101 -11.63 14.74 -6.23
C ARG A 101 -10.18 14.64 -5.78
N LEU A 102 -9.77 13.51 -5.23
CA LEU A 102 -8.36 13.24 -4.87
C LEU A 102 -7.52 13.08 -6.13
N ALA A 103 -7.98 12.30 -7.11
CA ALA A 103 -7.27 12.06 -8.36
C ALA A 103 -7.00 13.36 -9.14
N VAL A 104 -8.00 14.23 -9.32
CA VAL A 104 -7.84 15.55 -9.96
C VAL A 104 -6.78 16.40 -9.25
N LYS A 105 -6.76 16.34 -7.92
CA LYS A 105 -5.75 17.09 -7.15
C LYS A 105 -4.34 16.50 -7.32
N LEU A 106 -4.20 15.18 -7.35
CA LEU A 106 -2.94 14.51 -7.64
C LEU A 106 -2.43 14.86 -9.03
N ASP A 107 -3.26 14.72 -10.06
CA ASP A 107 -2.93 15.05 -11.45
C ASP A 107 -2.42 16.47 -11.59
N LYS A 108 -3.16 17.45 -11.02
CA LYS A 108 -2.77 18.88 -11.02
C LYS A 108 -1.43 19.14 -10.33
N GLU A 109 -1.17 18.53 -9.18
CA GLU A 109 0.10 18.76 -8.45
C GLU A 109 1.27 18.03 -9.12
N CYS A 110 1.03 16.87 -9.72
CA CYS A 110 2.04 16.17 -10.52
C CYS A 110 2.40 16.96 -11.79
N ALA A 111 1.42 17.53 -12.48
CA ALA A 111 1.65 18.38 -13.66
C ALA A 111 2.62 19.54 -13.37
N LYS A 112 2.50 20.19 -12.20
CA LYS A 112 3.38 21.29 -11.79
C LYS A 112 4.85 20.84 -11.59
N LEU A 113 5.07 19.56 -11.37
CA LEU A 113 6.39 18.96 -11.13
C LEU A 113 6.95 18.25 -12.38
N GLY A 114 6.20 18.21 -13.48
CA GLY A 114 6.53 17.39 -14.65
C GLY A 114 6.63 15.90 -14.31
N LYS A 115 5.87 15.44 -13.30
CA LYS A 115 5.93 14.06 -12.77
C LYS A 115 4.67 13.29 -13.17
N VAL A 116 4.83 12.01 -13.49
CA VAL A 116 3.75 11.03 -13.54
C VAL A 116 3.88 10.14 -12.32
N ILE A 117 2.78 9.96 -11.56
CA ILE A 117 2.77 9.13 -10.35
C ILE A 117 1.92 7.88 -10.56
N SER A 118 2.42 6.74 -10.06
CA SER A 118 1.66 5.49 -10.02
C SER A 118 0.57 5.55 -8.96
N VAL A 119 -0.62 5.06 -9.28
CA VAL A 119 -1.75 5.02 -8.34
C VAL A 119 -2.46 3.66 -8.37
N LEU A 120 -2.94 3.23 -7.21
CA LEU A 120 -3.92 2.16 -7.10
C LEU A 120 -5.26 2.75 -6.66
N VAL A 121 -6.35 2.17 -7.14
CA VAL A 121 -7.69 2.52 -6.66
C VAL A 121 -7.99 1.70 -5.42
N GLU A 122 -8.32 2.39 -4.32
CA GLU A 122 -8.73 1.73 -3.08
C GLU A 122 -10.17 1.28 -3.16
N VAL A 123 -10.39 -0.03 -3.00
CA VAL A 123 -11.72 -0.66 -3.04
C VAL A 123 -12.21 -0.92 -1.62
N ASN A 124 -13.36 -0.40 -1.28
CA ASN A 124 -14.10 -0.75 -0.07
C ASN A 124 -14.87 -2.05 -0.30
N SER A 125 -14.15 -3.16 -0.33
CA SER A 125 -14.73 -4.48 -0.59
C SER A 125 -15.67 -4.97 0.53
N GLY A 126 -15.53 -4.40 1.74
CA GLY A 126 -16.39 -4.72 2.88
C GLY A 126 -17.71 -3.98 2.92
N LEU A 127 -17.96 -3.04 2.00
CA LEU A 127 -19.15 -2.18 1.95
C LEU A 127 -19.40 -1.42 3.25
N GLU A 128 -18.34 -1.09 3.98
CA GLU A 128 -18.41 -0.39 5.26
C GLU A 128 -18.38 1.13 5.03
N SER A 129 -19.53 1.80 5.18
CA SER A 129 -19.72 3.23 4.87
C SER A 129 -18.79 4.17 5.66
N GLN A 130 -18.28 3.74 6.81
CA GLN A 130 -17.33 4.49 7.65
C GLN A 130 -15.86 4.34 7.21
N LYS A 131 -15.58 3.49 6.23
CA LYS A 131 -14.22 3.28 5.71
C LYS A 131 -14.01 4.01 4.39
N THR A 132 -12.73 4.27 4.09
CA THR A 132 -12.27 4.79 2.80
C THR A 132 -12.39 3.75 1.69
N GLY A 133 -12.17 4.18 0.47
CA GLY A 133 -12.29 3.34 -0.72
C GLY A 133 -13.63 3.50 -1.42
N VAL A 134 -13.64 3.28 -2.73
CA VAL A 134 -14.85 3.26 -3.55
C VAL A 134 -15.56 1.93 -3.44
N PHE A 135 -16.88 1.92 -3.48
CA PHE A 135 -17.63 0.69 -3.51
C PHE A 135 -17.37 -0.08 -4.83
N PRO A 136 -17.43 -1.42 -4.81
CA PRO A 136 -17.15 -2.28 -5.98
C PRO A 136 -17.84 -1.84 -7.27
N GLN A 137 -19.09 -1.41 -7.19
CA GLN A 137 -19.88 -0.96 -8.33
C GLN A 137 -19.41 0.40 -8.92
N GLU A 138 -18.66 1.20 -8.17
CA GLU A 138 -18.18 2.53 -8.58
C GLU A 138 -16.74 2.50 -9.14
N VAL A 139 -16.03 1.39 -8.94
CA VAL A 139 -14.60 1.26 -9.30
C VAL A 139 -14.37 1.52 -10.79
N GLU A 140 -15.17 0.93 -11.67
CA GLU A 140 -15.05 1.09 -13.13
C GLU A 140 -15.23 2.55 -13.56
N GLY A 141 -16.23 3.23 -13.02
CA GLY A 141 -16.48 4.64 -13.29
C GLY A 141 -15.35 5.56 -12.84
N LEU A 142 -14.70 5.23 -11.72
CA LEU A 142 -13.53 5.97 -11.25
C LEU A 142 -12.32 5.68 -12.15
N ILE A 143 -11.99 4.43 -12.41
CA ILE A 143 -10.84 4.04 -13.25
C ILE A 143 -10.92 4.71 -14.62
N ASN A 144 -12.07 4.69 -15.29
CA ASN A 144 -12.26 5.31 -16.60
C ASN A 144 -11.96 6.82 -16.58
N LYS A 145 -12.32 7.52 -15.49
CA LYS A 145 -11.99 8.94 -15.32
C LYS A 145 -10.49 9.15 -15.06
N LEU A 146 -9.86 8.27 -14.30
CA LEU A 146 -8.43 8.35 -14.00
C LEU A 146 -7.58 8.03 -15.25
N ALA A 147 -8.02 7.11 -16.11
CA ALA A 147 -7.34 6.69 -17.33
C ALA A 147 -7.13 7.84 -18.35
N SER A 148 -7.92 8.93 -18.25
CA SER A 148 -7.76 10.13 -19.07
C SER A 148 -6.78 11.16 -18.48
N MET A 149 -6.30 10.97 -17.25
CA MET A 149 -5.40 11.90 -16.56
C MET A 149 -3.95 11.67 -16.98
N LYS A 150 -3.29 12.73 -17.47
CA LYS A 150 -1.94 12.62 -18.09
C LYS A 150 -0.82 12.37 -17.08
N ASN A 151 -1.01 12.76 -15.83
CA ASN A 151 0.04 12.69 -14.80
C ASN A 151 -0.23 11.60 -13.76
N LEU A 152 -1.25 10.76 -14.01
CA LEU A 152 -1.54 9.57 -13.21
C LEU A 152 -1.40 8.32 -14.06
N LYS A 153 -0.83 7.28 -13.46
CA LYS A 153 -0.73 5.95 -14.05
C LYS A 153 -1.48 4.97 -13.17
N VAL A 154 -2.66 4.56 -13.61
CA VAL A 154 -3.45 3.56 -12.89
C VAL A 154 -2.80 2.20 -13.10
N GLU A 155 -2.25 1.62 -12.01
CA GLU A 155 -1.51 0.37 -12.06
C GLU A 155 -2.16 -0.77 -11.28
N GLY A 156 -3.38 -0.59 -10.79
CA GLY A 156 -4.08 -1.69 -10.12
C GLY A 156 -5.07 -1.27 -9.04
N LEU A 157 -5.36 -2.21 -8.17
CA LEU A 157 -6.30 -2.06 -7.07
C LEU A 157 -5.63 -2.31 -5.72
N MET A 158 -6.20 -1.67 -4.69
CA MET A 158 -5.84 -1.94 -3.30
C MET A 158 -7.10 -2.20 -2.48
N THR A 159 -7.04 -3.07 -1.49
CA THR A 159 -8.06 -3.15 -0.44
C THR A 159 -7.45 -3.41 0.93
N MET A 160 -8.06 -2.82 1.94
CA MET A 160 -7.72 -3.09 3.35
C MET A 160 -8.46 -4.32 3.89
N GLY A 161 -9.60 -4.65 3.31
CA GLY A 161 -10.53 -5.61 3.88
C GLY A 161 -11.11 -5.15 5.22
N PRO A 162 -12.13 -5.84 5.72
CA PRO A 162 -12.65 -5.62 7.07
C PRO A 162 -11.64 -6.07 8.14
N ARG A 163 -11.74 -5.48 9.34
CA ARG A 163 -10.96 -5.94 10.50
C ARG A 163 -11.68 -7.13 11.14
N PHE A 164 -11.11 -8.31 10.97
CA PHE A 164 -11.63 -9.53 11.62
C PHE A 164 -10.63 -10.10 12.63
N GLY A 165 -11.14 -10.77 13.65
CA GLY A 165 -10.33 -11.57 14.56
C GLY A 165 -9.75 -12.80 13.85
N GLU A 166 -10.52 -13.45 12.99
CA GLU A 166 -10.14 -14.64 12.23
C GLU A 166 -9.68 -14.26 10.83
N PRO A 167 -8.42 -14.56 10.45
CA PRO A 167 -7.86 -14.18 9.15
C PRO A 167 -8.65 -14.67 7.94
N GLU A 168 -9.20 -15.89 8.00
CA GLU A 168 -9.98 -16.51 6.90
C GLU A 168 -11.24 -15.71 6.52
N LYS A 169 -11.81 -14.95 7.46
CA LYS A 169 -12.95 -14.08 7.16
C LYS A 169 -12.62 -12.94 6.19
N ALA A 170 -11.33 -12.68 5.93
CA ALA A 170 -10.92 -11.70 4.92
C ALA A 170 -11.00 -12.25 3.48
N ARG A 171 -10.99 -13.57 3.28
CA ARG A 171 -10.93 -14.22 1.97
C ARG A 171 -12.01 -13.76 0.98
N PRO A 172 -13.31 -13.68 1.33
CA PRO A 172 -14.33 -13.21 0.39
C PRO A 172 -14.07 -11.81 -0.17
N TYR A 173 -13.52 -10.92 0.63
CA TYR A 173 -13.20 -9.54 0.26
C TYR A 173 -11.99 -9.46 -0.67
N PHE A 174 -11.00 -10.32 -0.47
CA PHE A 174 -9.86 -10.45 -1.38
C PHE A 174 -10.30 -11.02 -2.72
N ARG A 175 -11.18 -12.05 -2.74
CA ARG A 175 -11.77 -12.59 -3.97
C ARG A 175 -12.54 -11.55 -4.76
N GLU A 176 -13.35 -10.74 -4.10
CA GLU A 176 -14.10 -9.68 -4.78
C GLU A 176 -13.16 -8.65 -5.40
N THR A 177 -12.11 -8.23 -4.68
CA THR A 177 -11.12 -7.30 -5.21
C THR A 177 -10.33 -7.91 -6.39
N LYS A 178 -9.98 -9.21 -6.31
CA LYS A 178 -9.35 -9.95 -7.41
C LYS A 178 -10.26 -10.03 -8.62
N ARG A 179 -11.54 -10.32 -8.43
CA ARG A 179 -12.55 -10.36 -9.52
C ARG A 179 -12.64 -9.02 -10.27
N LEU A 180 -12.61 -7.91 -9.53
CA LEU A 180 -12.58 -6.58 -10.13
C LEU A 180 -11.25 -6.34 -10.88
N PHE A 181 -10.13 -6.71 -10.27
CA PHE A 181 -8.81 -6.59 -10.89
C PHE A 181 -8.76 -7.32 -12.25
N ASP A 182 -9.27 -8.56 -12.32
CA ASP A 182 -9.32 -9.34 -13.55
C ASP A 182 -10.28 -8.72 -14.59
N LYS A 183 -11.42 -8.22 -14.15
CA LYS A 183 -12.38 -7.54 -15.03
C LYS A 183 -11.78 -6.35 -15.75
N PHE A 184 -10.87 -5.63 -15.11
CA PHE A 184 -10.31 -4.39 -15.66
C PHE A 184 -8.97 -4.55 -16.37
N GLN A 185 -8.47 -5.77 -16.56
CA GLN A 185 -7.19 -6.05 -17.25
C GLN A 185 -7.09 -5.43 -18.66
N ASN A 186 -8.21 -5.34 -19.35
CA ASN A 186 -8.26 -4.91 -20.75
C ASN A 186 -8.81 -3.48 -20.93
N LEU A 187 -8.90 -2.68 -19.88
CA LEU A 187 -9.34 -1.30 -20.01
C LEU A 187 -8.28 -0.44 -20.72
N PRO A 188 -8.67 0.42 -21.68
CA PRO A 188 -7.74 1.32 -22.36
C PRO A 188 -7.03 2.25 -21.37
N ASN A 189 -5.72 2.50 -21.59
CA ASN A 189 -4.89 3.40 -20.77
C ASN A 189 -4.78 3.02 -19.28
N VAL A 190 -5.10 1.78 -18.93
CA VAL A 190 -4.97 1.22 -17.58
C VAL A 190 -4.05 0.00 -17.63
N ARG A 191 -3.23 -0.16 -16.60
CA ARG A 191 -2.38 -1.33 -16.46
C ARG A 191 -2.65 -2.00 -15.12
N MET A 192 -3.47 -3.04 -15.12
CA MET A 192 -3.72 -3.86 -13.92
C MET A 192 -2.50 -4.74 -13.61
N ARG A 193 -1.48 -4.15 -13.01
CA ARG A 193 -0.22 -4.80 -12.65
C ARG A 193 -0.19 -5.21 -11.19
N TYR A 194 -0.74 -4.38 -10.29
CA TYR A 194 -0.61 -4.55 -8.87
C TYR A 194 -1.95 -4.78 -8.18
N LEU A 195 -2.02 -5.85 -7.41
CA LEU A 195 -3.14 -6.16 -6.51
C LEU A 195 -2.61 -6.13 -5.08
N SER A 196 -2.80 -4.97 -4.42
CA SER A 196 -2.31 -4.70 -3.08
C SER A 196 -3.35 -5.07 -2.04
N MET A 197 -3.17 -6.19 -1.37
CA MET A 197 -4.07 -6.64 -0.30
C MET A 197 -3.33 -7.58 0.66
N GLY A 198 -3.86 -7.70 1.88
CA GLY A 198 -3.24 -8.48 2.94
C GLY A 198 -2.28 -7.68 3.82
N MET A 199 -2.38 -7.92 5.10
CA MET A 199 -1.57 -7.33 6.17
C MET A 199 -0.98 -8.43 7.05
N SER A 200 -0.28 -8.08 8.14
CA SER A 200 0.44 -9.02 9.01
C SER A 200 -0.28 -10.35 9.30
N ASN A 201 -1.60 -10.34 9.50
CA ASN A 201 -2.36 -11.54 9.84
C ASN A 201 -3.05 -12.22 8.65
N THR A 202 -3.16 -11.54 7.50
CA THR A 202 -3.97 -12.00 6.35
C THR A 202 -3.19 -12.10 5.04
N TYR A 203 -1.86 -11.76 5.05
CA TYR A 203 -1.08 -11.68 3.81
C TYR A 203 -0.99 -13.02 3.08
N GLN A 204 -0.92 -14.15 3.79
CA GLN A 204 -0.87 -15.49 3.18
C GLN A 204 -2.17 -15.78 2.40
N ILE A 205 -3.32 -15.53 3.04
CA ILE A 205 -4.63 -15.67 2.39
C ILE A 205 -4.76 -14.71 1.20
N ALA A 206 -4.27 -13.48 1.33
CA ALA A 206 -4.27 -12.53 0.23
C ALA A 206 -3.44 -13.02 -0.96
N ILE A 207 -2.27 -13.64 -0.71
CA ILE A 207 -1.43 -14.24 -1.76
C ILE A 207 -2.15 -15.40 -2.44
N GLU A 208 -2.81 -16.28 -1.69
CA GLU A 208 -3.63 -17.37 -2.23
C GLU A 208 -4.76 -16.84 -3.13
N GLU A 209 -5.31 -15.67 -2.81
CA GLU A 209 -6.33 -14.99 -3.62
C GLU A 209 -5.73 -14.04 -4.68
N GLY A 210 -4.42 -14.15 -4.96
CA GLY A 210 -3.75 -13.50 -6.08
C GLY A 210 -3.12 -12.13 -5.79
N ALA A 211 -2.95 -11.74 -4.52
CA ALA A 211 -2.19 -10.54 -4.19
C ALA A 211 -0.74 -10.65 -4.66
N ASN A 212 -0.22 -9.58 -5.27
CA ASN A 212 1.18 -9.45 -5.60
C ASN A 212 1.87 -8.25 -4.91
N ILE A 213 1.13 -7.53 -4.06
CA ILE A 213 1.67 -6.63 -3.04
C ILE A 213 1.03 -6.98 -1.70
N VAL A 214 1.86 -7.15 -0.68
CA VAL A 214 1.44 -7.33 0.72
C VAL A 214 2.02 -6.23 1.61
N ARG A 215 1.24 -5.72 2.57
CA ARG A 215 1.64 -4.61 3.44
C ARG A 215 1.81 -5.11 4.87
N ILE A 216 3.04 -5.28 5.30
CA ILE A 216 3.36 -5.91 6.59
C ILE A 216 4.03 -4.90 7.52
N GLY A 217 3.50 -4.73 8.72
CA GLY A 217 4.06 -3.85 9.76
C GLY A 217 4.43 -4.63 11.01
N ALA A 218 3.45 -5.05 11.80
CA ALA A 218 3.68 -5.66 13.11
C ALA A 218 4.54 -6.95 13.08
N LYS A 219 4.48 -7.72 12.00
CA LYS A 219 5.35 -8.90 11.84
C LYS A 219 6.79 -8.55 11.47
N LEU A 220 7.04 -7.37 10.90
CA LEU A 220 8.41 -6.90 10.61
C LEU A 220 9.02 -6.21 11.84
N PHE A 221 8.33 -5.18 12.32
CA PHE A 221 8.86 -4.24 13.31
C PHE A 221 8.50 -4.60 14.76
N GLY A 222 7.73 -5.67 15.00
CA GLY A 222 7.21 -5.99 16.33
C GLY A 222 5.96 -5.20 16.70
N LYS A 223 5.44 -5.49 17.91
CA LYS A 223 4.29 -4.76 18.48
C LYS A 223 4.65 -3.28 18.66
N ARG A 224 3.65 -2.41 18.55
CA ARG A 224 3.82 -0.99 18.79
C ARG A 224 3.86 -0.75 20.29
N ASP A 225 4.84 0.00 20.76
CA ASP A 225 4.80 0.62 22.05
C ASP A 225 3.96 1.91 21.90
N TYR A 226 2.74 1.86 22.40
CA TYR A 226 1.96 3.06 22.63
C TYR A 226 2.39 3.55 24.02
N GLY A 227 3.45 4.38 24.08
CA GLY A 227 3.81 5.09 25.30
C GLY A 227 2.70 6.01 25.78
#